data_2c2f2e56311315dcceec8bc6c54e34d1
#
_entry.id   2c2f2e56311315dcceec8bc6c54e34d1
#
_cell.length_a   1.000
_cell.length_b   1.000
_cell.length_c   1.000
_cell.angle_alpha   90.00
_cell.angle_beta   90.00
_cell.angle_gamma   90.00
#
_symmetry.space_group_name_H-M   'P 1'
#
loop_
_entity.id
_entity.type
_entity.pdbx_description
1 polymer ?
#
loop_
_entity_poly.entity_id
_entity_poly.type
_entity_poly.pdbx_seq_one_letter_code
_entity_poly.pdbx_strand_id
1 'polypeptide(L)'
;FAHGANDVANAIGPLAAILHSAEFGNIATEAAVPPWIMVIGAFGISLGLFLYGPKLVRMVGDKITKMNPMRAYCVALSAAITVIIASGLGLPVSSTHVAVGAIFGVGFFREFYTKHSKRRREMVTRCKPEDPALSVRYGPEELRHRKLVRRSHVTTILAAWVITVPATAVIAACVFYGFELVR
;
A
#
# COMPACT_ATOMS: atom_id res chain seq x y z
N PHE A 1 11.95 7.00 1.37
CA PHE A 1 11.74 8.42 1.70
C PHE A 1 10.27 8.83 1.57
N ALA A 2 9.67 8.72 0.38
CA ALA A 2 8.29 9.15 0.10
C ALA A 2 7.26 8.59 1.10
N HIS A 3 7.31 7.27 1.37
CA HIS A 3 6.43 6.62 2.33
C HIS A 3 6.64 7.14 3.75
N GLY A 4 7.90 7.21 4.20
CA GLY A 4 8.21 7.67 5.56
C GLY A 4 7.76 9.11 5.80
N ALA A 5 7.98 10.01 4.85
CA ALA A 5 7.53 11.39 4.94
C ALA A 5 6.00 11.50 5.04
N ASN A 6 5.25 10.76 4.20
CA ASN A 6 3.79 10.75 4.22
C ASN A 6 3.24 10.15 5.52
N ASP A 7 3.79 9.01 5.96
CA ASP A 7 3.27 8.31 7.14
C ASP A 7 3.59 9.05 8.43
N VAL A 8 4.77 9.69 8.55
CA VAL A 8 5.08 10.59 9.66
C VAL A 8 4.11 11.76 9.67
N ALA A 9 3.88 12.43 8.54
CA ALA A 9 2.97 13.56 8.46
C ALA A 9 1.53 13.17 8.88
N ASN A 10 1.03 12.04 8.43
CA ASN A 10 -0.30 11.55 8.79
C ASN A 10 -0.41 11.18 10.28
N ALA A 11 0.66 10.69 10.89
CA ALA A 11 0.67 10.34 12.31
C ALA A 11 0.77 11.58 13.23
N ILE A 12 1.61 12.56 12.87
CA ILE A 12 1.88 13.71 13.73
C ILE A 12 0.94 14.90 13.49
N GLY A 13 0.28 14.97 12.33
CA GLY A 13 -0.65 16.07 11.98
C GLY A 13 -1.73 16.29 13.05
N PRO A 14 -2.49 15.27 13.44
CA PRO A 14 -3.50 15.40 14.49
C PRO A 14 -2.91 15.84 15.85
N LEU A 15 -1.73 15.32 16.22
CA LEU A 15 -1.06 15.71 17.46
C LEU A 15 -0.62 17.19 17.44
N ALA A 16 -0.08 17.64 16.33
CA ALA A 16 0.31 19.05 16.16
C ALA A 16 -0.92 19.97 16.23
N ALA A 17 -2.05 19.57 15.62
CA ALA A 17 -3.29 20.32 15.69
C ALA A 17 -3.85 20.43 17.12
N ILE A 18 -3.80 19.33 17.88
CA ILE A 18 -4.23 19.31 19.29
C ILE A 18 -3.36 20.26 20.13
N LEU A 19 -2.04 20.19 19.97
CA LEU A 19 -1.13 21.06 20.72
C LEU A 19 -1.35 22.53 20.38
N HIS A 20 -1.47 22.86 19.11
CA HIS A 20 -1.74 24.22 18.68
C HIS A 20 -3.06 24.75 19.27
N SER A 21 -4.11 23.94 19.24
CA SER A 21 -5.41 24.30 19.82
C SER A 21 -5.34 24.48 21.34
N ALA A 22 -4.52 23.66 22.04
CA ALA A 22 -4.32 23.77 23.48
C ALA A 22 -3.51 25.01 23.89
N GLU A 23 -2.53 25.43 23.08
CA GLU A 23 -1.68 26.59 23.35
C GLU A 23 -2.36 27.91 22.99
N PHE A 24 -3.07 27.98 21.87
CA PHE A 24 -3.60 29.23 21.33
C PHE A 24 -5.13 29.36 21.43
N GLY A 25 -5.85 28.30 21.87
CA GLY A 25 -7.29 28.32 22.02
C GLY A 25 -8.09 28.46 20.72
N ASN A 26 -7.44 28.35 19.57
CA ASN A 26 -8.05 28.44 18.24
C ASN A 26 -7.68 27.25 17.36
N ILE A 27 -8.52 26.97 16.37
CA ILE A 27 -8.26 25.95 15.35
C ILE A 27 -7.63 26.65 14.15
N ALA A 28 -6.31 26.50 13.96
CA ALA A 28 -5.64 27.01 12.78
C ALA A 28 -5.73 26.02 11.62
N THR A 29 -5.91 26.53 10.41
CA THR A 29 -5.85 25.74 9.17
C THR A 29 -4.44 25.27 8.83
N GLU A 30 -3.43 25.98 9.33
CA GLU A 30 -2.02 25.66 9.21
C GLU A 30 -1.35 25.81 10.58
N ALA A 31 -0.88 24.69 11.14
CA ALA A 31 -0.14 24.67 12.39
C ALA A 31 1.33 24.32 12.11
N ALA A 32 2.25 25.13 12.66
CA ALA A 32 3.66 24.81 12.63
C ALA A 32 3.91 23.56 13.47
N VAL A 33 4.55 22.55 12.89
CA VAL A 33 4.86 21.30 13.58
C VAL A 33 6.21 21.44 14.29
N PRO A 34 6.25 21.39 15.63
CA PRO A 34 7.51 21.44 16.35
C PRO A 34 8.42 20.24 16.00
N PRO A 35 9.74 20.45 15.87
CA PRO A 35 10.67 19.38 15.47
C PRO A 35 10.68 18.15 16.38
N TRP A 36 10.43 18.32 17.67
CA TRP A 36 10.38 17.20 18.62
C TRP A 36 9.21 16.24 18.36
N ILE A 37 8.07 16.74 17.87
CA ILE A 37 6.92 15.90 17.47
C ILE A 37 7.30 15.05 16.25
N MET A 38 8.01 15.64 15.28
CA MET A 38 8.51 14.90 14.12
C MET A 38 9.46 13.77 14.54
N VAL A 39 10.34 14.02 15.50
CA VAL A 39 11.27 13.00 16.03
C VAL A 39 10.50 11.85 16.69
N ILE A 40 9.47 12.14 17.49
CA ILE A 40 8.64 11.11 18.13
C ILE A 40 7.94 10.25 17.05
N GLY A 41 7.32 10.88 16.05
CA GLY A 41 6.67 10.16 14.96
C GLY A 41 7.62 9.29 14.16
N ALA A 42 8.80 9.82 13.79
CA ALA A 42 9.83 9.10 13.07
C ALA A 42 10.38 7.91 13.88
N PHE A 43 10.62 8.10 15.17
CA PHE A 43 11.07 7.03 16.08
C PHE A 43 10.02 5.92 16.18
N GLY A 44 8.74 6.26 16.37
CA GLY A 44 7.64 5.28 16.45
C GLY A 44 7.52 4.44 15.19
N ILE A 45 7.57 5.07 14.00
CA ILE A 45 7.52 4.36 12.71
C ILE A 45 8.76 3.47 12.53
N SER A 46 9.94 3.96 12.86
CA SER A 46 11.19 3.19 12.76
C SER A 46 11.17 1.96 13.65
N LEU A 47 10.68 2.10 14.88
CA LEU A 47 10.52 0.99 15.82
C LEU A 47 9.50 -0.05 15.31
N GLY A 48 8.36 0.40 14.81
CA GLY A 48 7.35 -0.48 14.22
C GLY A 48 7.88 -1.26 13.02
N LEU A 49 8.63 -0.58 12.14
CA LEU A 49 9.27 -1.20 10.98
C LEU A 49 10.35 -2.21 11.39
N PHE A 50 11.13 -1.93 12.41
CA PHE A 50 12.14 -2.84 12.94
C PHE A 50 11.51 -4.12 13.50
N LEU A 51 10.39 -4.01 14.24
CA LEU A 51 9.74 -5.14 14.89
C LEU A 51 8.94 -6.02 13.89
N TYR A 52 8.21 -5.41 12.96
CA TYR A 52 7.25 -6.12 12.12
C TYR A 52 7.54 -6.06 10.62
N GLY A 53 8.44 -5.21 10.16
CA GLY A 53 8.74 -4.98 8.75
C GLY A 53 9.11 -6.26 7.97
N PRO A 54 10.04 -7.09 8.43
CA PRO A 54 10.42 -8.31 7.71
C PRO A 54 9.26 -9.29 7.51
N LYS A 55 8.37 -9.41 8.52
CA LYS A 55 7.19 -10.27 8.45
C LYS A 55 6.17 -9.76 7.43
N LEU A 56 5.95 -8.45 7.41
CA LEU A 56 5.03 -7.81 6.47
C LEU A 56 5.52 -7.94 5.02
N VAL A 57 6.79 -7.65 4.77
CA VAL A 57 7.40 -7.73 3.43
C VAL A 57 7.28 -9.14 2.85
N ARG A 58 7.58 -10.18 3.64
CA ARG A 58 7.42 -11.58 3.21
C ARG A 58 5.97 -11.91 2.91
N MET A 59 5.04 -11.50 3.77
CA MET A 59 3.62 -11.77 3.57
C MET A 59 3.10 -11.15 2.27
N VAL A 60 3.46 -9.92 1.97
CA VAL A 60 3.02 -9.21 0.76
C VAL A 60 3.67 -9.80 -0.49
N GLY A 61 4.97 -10.08 -0.44
CA GLY A 61 5.74 -10.61 -1.57
C GLY A 61 5.29 -12.01 -2.00
N ASP A 62 4.98 -12.90 -1.04
CA ASP A 62 4.68 -14.30 -1.34
C ASP A 62 3.19 -14.53 -1.68
N LYS A 63 2.27 -13.76 -1.05
CA LYS A 63 0.83 -14.04 -1.13
C LYS A 63 0.12 -13.39 -2.30
N ILE A 64 0.53 -12.18 -2.72
CA ILE A 64 -0.22 -11.42 -3.73
C ILE A 64 0.20 -11.79 -5.15
N THR A 65 1.50 -11.76 -5.45
CA THR A 65 2.04 -12.13 -6.78
C THR A 65 3.49 -12.57 -6.64
N LYS A 66 3.93 -13.46 -7.56
CA LYS A 66 5.35 -13.85 -7.61
C LYS A 66 6.20 -12.64 -8.03
N MET A 67 6.89 -12.06 -7.07
CA MET A 67 7.79 -10.93 -7.27
C MET A 67 9.16 -11.40 -7.72
N ASN A 68 9.78 -10.64 -8.62
CA ASN A 68 11.22 -10.70 -8.90
C ASN A 68 11.79 -9.27 -8.73
N PRO A 69 13.12 -9.09 -8.63
CA PRO A 69 13.72 -7.79 -8.34
C PRO A 69 13.26 -6.67 -9.26
N MET A 70 13.14 -6.91 -10.56
CA MET A 70 12.68 -5.91 -11.55
C MET A 70 11.23 -5.47 -11.30
N ARG A 71 10.36 -6.39 -10.91
CA ARG A 71 8.96 -6.06 -10.59
C ARG A 71 8.84 -5.32 -9.28
N ALA A 72 9.61 -5.75 -8.28
CA ALA A 72 9.67 -5.06 -7.00
C ALA A 72 10.12 -3.60 -7.20
N TYR A 73 11.12 -3.38 -8.05
CA TYR A 73 11.56 -2.04 -8.41
C TYR A 73 10.45 -1.21 -9.08
N CYS A 74 9.75 -1.77 -10.07
CA CYS A 74 8.63 -1.07 -10.73
C CYS A 74 7.51 -0.72 -9.74
N VAL A 75 7.17 -1.64 -8.82
CA VAL A 75 6.18 -1.40 -7.75
C VAL A 75 6.64 -0.27 -6.84
N ALA A 76 7.88 -0.35 -6.33
CA ALA A 76 8.41 0.65 -5.43
C ALA A 76 8.51 2.04 -6.08
N LEU A 77 8.95 2.10 -7.33
CA LEU A 77 9.06 3.35 -8.07
C LEU A 77 7.69 3.98 -8.33
N SER A 78 6.72 3.20 -8.80
CA SER A 78 5.36 3.71 -9.06
C SER A 78 4.68 4.17 -7.78
N ALA A 79 4.84 3.43 -6.69
CA ALA A 79 4.31 3.82 -5.39
C ALA A 79 4.97 5.12 -4.88
N ALA A 80 6.29 5.24 -4.98
CA ALA A 80 7.00 6.44 -4.57
C ALA A 80 6.56 7.68 -5.35
N ILE A 81 6.46 7.59 -6.68
CA ILE A 81 5.98 8.69 -7.53
C ILE A 81 4.55 9.11 -7.14
N THR A 82 3.66 8.13 -6.95
CA THR A 82 2.27 8.42 -6.56
C THR A 82 2.20 9.13 -5.22
N VAL A 83 2.95 8.67 -4.21
CA VAL A 83 2.96 9.28 -2.88
C VAL A 83 3.57 10.69 -2.92
N ILE A 84 4.64 10.91 -3.66
CA ILE A 84 5.26 12.25 -3.79
C ILE A 84 4.28 13.24 -4.44
N ILE A 85 3.61 12.84 -5.52
CA ILE A 85 2.63 13.69 -6.19
C ILE A 85 1.46 14.01 -5.25
N ALA A 86 0.90 13.00 -4.57
CA ALA A 86 -0.22 13.19 -3.65
C ALA A 86 0.18 14.09 -2.46
N SER A 87 1.35 13.86 -1.87
CA SER A 87 1.87 14.70 -0.78
C SER A 87 2.15 16.14 -1.22
N GLY A 88 2.65 16.32 -2.45
CA GLY A 88 2.87 17.65 -3.02
C GLY A 88 1.56 18.42 -3.29
N LEU A 89 0.45 17.73 -3.47
CA LEU A 89 -0.89 18.30 -3.58
C LEU A 89 -1.59 18.46 -2.22
N GLY A 90 -0.93 18.14 -1.11
CA GLY A 90 -1.51 18.20 0.24
C GLY A 90 -2.56 17.11 0.51
N LEU A 91 -2.63 16.05 -0.31
CA LEU A 91 -3.59 14.98 -0.15
C LEU A 91 -3.06 13.92 0.82
N PRO A 92 -3.75 13.64 1.94
CA PRO A 92 -3.38 12.52 2.81
C PRO A 92 -3.69 11.20 2.11
N VAL A 93 -2.67 10.39 1.87
CA VAL A 93 -2.81 9.09 1.21
C VAL A 93 -2.29 7.97 2.09
N SER A 94 -2.91 6.80 1.95
CA SER A 94 -2.40 5.59 2.60
C SER A 94 -1.29 4.97 1.74
N SER A 95 -0.06 5.00 2.24
CA SER A 95 1.10 4.37 1.60
C SER A 95 0.91 2.88 1.37
N THR A 96 0.22 2.18 2.29
CA THR A 96 -0.14 0.76 2.16
C THR A 96 -1.09 0.52 0.98
N HIS A 97 -2.13 1.34 0.82
CA HIS A 97 -3.07 1.23 -0.31
C HIS A 97 -2.36 1.49 -1.63
N VAL A 98 -1.49 2.49 -1.69
CA VAL A 98 -0.69 2.82 -2.88
C VAL A 98 0.24 1.66 -3.24
N ALA A 99 0.95 1.08 -2.27
CA ALA A 99 1.85 -0.04 -2.49
C ALA A 99 1.12 -1.30 -2.99
N VAL A 100 -0.01 -1.64 -2.36
CA VAL A 100 -0.84 -2.78 -2.77
C VAL A 100 -1.45 -2.54 -4.16
N GLY A 101 -1.93 -1.33 -4.44
CA GLY A 101 -2.40 -0.93 -5.77
C GLY A 101 -1.31 -1.05 -6.85
N ALA A 102 -0.08 -0.64 -6.54
CA ALA A 102 1.07 -0.78 -7.44
C ALA A 102 1.40 -2.26 -7.74
N ILE A 103 1.33 -3.15 -6.72
CA ILE A 103 1.54 -4.59 -6.89
C ILE A 103 0.48 -5.17 -7.83
N PHE A 104 -0.79 -4.84 -7.62
CA PHE A 104 -1.87 -5.28 -8.50
C PHE A 104 -1.74 -4.69 -9.90
N GLY A 105 -1.40 -3.41 -10.03
CA GLY A 105 -1.19 -2.73 -11.31
C GLY A 105 -0.12 -3.43 -12.16
N VAL A 106 1.05 -3.69 -11.58
CA VAL A 106 2.13 -4.44 -12.25
C VAL A 106 1.69 -5.87 -12.59
N GLY A 107 0.94 -6.52 -11.70
CA GLY A 107 0.40 -7.87 -11.92
C GLY A 107 -0.60 -7.92 -13.08
N PHE A 108 -1.59 -7.03 -13.10
CA PHE A 108 -2.60 -6.94 -14.17
C PHE A 108 -2.01 -6.50 -15.51
N PHE A 109 -1.12 -5.50 -15.51
CA PHE A 109 -0.43 -5.08 -16.72
C PHE A 109 0.34 -6.24 -17.35
N ARG A 110 1.01 -7.05 -16.55
CA ARG A 110 1.72 -8.24 -17.02
C ARG A 110 0.78 -9.30 -17.60
N GLU A 111 -0.38 -9.53 -16.97
CA GLU A 111 -1.42 -10.41 -17.47
C GLU A 111 -1.93 -9.92 -18.84
N PHE A 112 -2.26 -8.64 -18.93
CA PHE A 112 -2.69 -7.98 -20.15
C PHE A 112 -1.64 -8.06 -21.26
N TYR A 113 -0.39 -7.72 -20.95
CA TYR A 113 0.72 -7.75 -21.90
C TYR A 113 1.00 -9.17 -22.42
N THR A 114 0.95 -10.17 -21.54
CA THR A 114 1.14 -11.58 -21.94
C THR A 114 0.00 -12.05 -22.85
N LYS A 115 -1.22 -11.57 -22.64
CA LYS A 115 -2.38 -11.90 -23.47
C LYS A 115 -2.31 -11.29 -24.86
N HIS A 116 -1.83 -10.04 -25.01
CA HIS A 116 -1.89 -9.29 -26.27
C HIS A 116 -0.58 -9.32 -27.07
N SER A 117 0.58 -9.49 -26.44
CA SER A 117 1.88 -9.46 -27.13
C SER A 117 2.28 -10.84 -27.67
N LYS A 118 2.35 -10.98 -29.00
CA LYS A 118 2.88 -12.18 -29.69
C LYS A 118 4.30 -12.51 -29.24
N ARG A 119 5.18 -11.49 -29.23
CA ARG A 119 6.59 -11.62 -28.82
C ARG A 119 6.73 -12.15 -27.39
N ARG A 120 5.88 -11.72 -26.47
CA ARG A 120 5.88 -12.18 -25.08
C ARG A 120 5.42 -13.64 -24.97
N ARG A 121 4.41 -14.03 -25.74
CA ARG A 121 3.93 -15.42 -25.77
C ARG A 121 5.04 -16.35 -26.29
N GLU A 122 5.72 -16.00 -27.34
CA GLU A 122 6.84 -16.78 -27.90
C GLU A 122 7.98 -16.91 -26.90
N MET A 123 8.37 -15.84 -26.18
CA MET A 123 9.36 -15.92 -25.12
C MET A 123 8.97 -16.86 -23.99
N VAL A 124 7.72 -16.78 -23.54
CA VAL A 124 7.22 -17.63 -22.45
C VAL A 124 7.15 -19.10 -22.89
N THR A 125 6.86 -19.35 -24.17
CA THR A 125 6.85 -20.69 -24.75
C THR A 125 8.27 -21.25 -24.96
N ARG A 126 9.25 -20.39 -25.28
CA ARG A 126 10.66 -20.79 -25.41
C ARG A 126 11.36 -21.05 -24.08
N CYS A 127 10.96 -20.34 -23.01
CA CYS A 127 11.42 -20.60 -21.65
C CYS A 127 10.67 -21.79 -21.02
N LYS A 128 10.54 -22.93 -21.73
CA LYS A 128 10.05 -24.17 -21.15
C LYS A 128 11.01 -24.63 -20.04
N PRO A 129 10.51 -25.04 -18.87
CA PRO A 129 11.35 -25.76 -17.92
C PRO A 129 11.91 -27.01 -18.60
N GLU A 130 13.16 -27.35 -18.32
CA GLU A 130 13.83 -28.56 -18.82
C GLU A 130 13.15 -29.85 -18.34
N ASP A 131 12.17 -29.77 -17.45
CA ASP A 131 11.43 -30.89 -16.91
C ASP A 131 10.24 -31.25 -17.85
N PRO A 132 10.25 -32.42 -18.52
CA PRO A 132 9.20 -32.85 -19.43
C PRO A 132 7.82 -32.96 -18.80
N ALA A 133 7.74 -33.26 -17.50
CA ALA A 133 6.48 -33.37 -16.76
C ALA A 133 5.79 -32.01 -16.58
N LEU A 134 6.56 -30.92 -16.50
CA LEU A 134 6.06 -29.54 -16.44
C LEU A 134 5.68 -28.98 -17.83
N SER A 135 6.27 -29.51 -18.89
CA SER A 135 5.99 -29.10 -20.27
C SER A 135 4.62 -29.56 -20.78
N VAL A 136 4.11 -30.69 -20.26
CA VAL A 136 2.78 -31.23 -20.59
C VAL A 136 1.67 -30.39 -19.93
N ARG A 137 1.97 -29.67 -18.85
CA ARG A 137 1.00 -28.94 -18.03
C ARG A 137 0.65 -27.54 -18.54
N TYR A 138 1.34 -26.99 -19.53
CA TYR A 138 1.13 -25.61 -19.99
C TYR A 138 1.04 -25.54 -21.53
N GLY A 139 -0.13 -25.92 -22.06
CA GLY A 139 -0.47 -25.68 -23.47
C GLY A 139 -0.55 -24.15 -23.78
N PRO A 140 -0.41 -23.76 -25.06
CA PRO A 140 -0.50 -22.34 -25.46
C PRO A 140 -1.82 -21.66 -25.05
N GLU A 141 -2.89 -22.42 -24.94
CA GLU A 141 -4.20 -21.92 -24.49
C GLU A 141 -4.26 -21.72 -22.98
N GLU A 142 -3.66 -22.60 -22.18
CA GLU A 142 -3.58 -22.46 -20.72
C GLU A 142 -2.74 -21.27 -20.29
N LEU A 143 -1.66 -20.94 -21.02
CA LEU A 143 -0.86 -19.73 -20.83
C LEU A 143 -1.68 -18.46 -21.07
N ARG A 144 -2.65 -18.50 -21.97
CA ARG A 144 -3.55 -17.39 -22.30
C ARG A 144 -4.55 -17.10 -21.17
N HIS A 145 -4.94 -18.13 -20.41
CA HIS A 145 -5.92 -18.02 -19.31
C HIS A 145 -5.29 -17.99 -17.93
N ARG A 146 -3.96 -18.05 -17.83
CA ARG A 146 -3.24 -18.07 -16.56
C ARG A 146 -3.40 -16.74 -15.81
N LYS A 147 -4.18 -16.78 -14.75
CA LYS A 147 -4.31 -15.67 -13.81
C LYS A 147 -3.02 -15.53 -13.01
N LEU A 148 -2.29 -14.44 -13.22
CA LEU A 148 -1.02 -14.14 -12.55
C LEU A 148 -1.22 -13.46 -11.21
N VAL A 149 -2.40 -12.89 -10.99
CA VAL A 149 -2.81 -12.23 -9.76
C VAL A 149 -3.91 -13.05 -9.08
N ARG A 150 -3.76 -13.27 -7.79
CA ARG A 150 -4.78 -13.93 -6.98
C ARG A 150 -5.93 -12.96 -6.72
N ARG A 151 -6.98 -13.04 -7.54
CA ARG A 151 -8.14 -12.13 -7.48
C ARG A 151 -8.89 -12.18 -6.16
N SER A 152 -8.83 -13.31 -5.43
CA SER A 152 -9.42 -13.42 -4.10
C SER A 152 -8.82 -12.42 -3.09
N HIS A 153 -7.53 -12.10 -3.19
CA HIS A 153 -6.93 -11.09 -2.33
C HIS A 153 -7.37 -9.68 -2.68
N VAL A 154 -7.63 -9.40 -3.97
CA VAL A 154 -8.18 -8.09 -4.40
C VAL A 154 -9.55 -7.86 -3.78
N THR A 155 -10.45 -8.85 -3.90
CA THR A 155 -11.82 -8.74 -3.36
C THR A 155 -11.82 -8.67 -1.83
N THR A 156 -10.95 -9.42 -1.14
CA THR A 156 -10.81 -9.36 0.31
C THR A 156 -10.32 -7.99 0.78
N ILE A 157 -9.36 -7.40 0.08
CA ILE A 157 -8.82 -6.08 0.43
C ILE A 157 -9.88 -5.00 0.18
N LEU A 158 -10.58 -5.04 -0.97
CA LEU A 158 -11.68 -4.11 -1.26
C LEU A 158 -12.82 -4.24 -0.23
N ALA A 159 -13.21 -5.46 0.12
CA ALA A 159 -14.22 -5.69 1.16
C ALA A 159 -13.76 -5.16 2.53
N ALA A 160 -12.50 -5.36 2.89
CA ALA A 160 -11.94 -4.81 4.12
C ALA A 160 -12.05 -3.27 4.15
N TRP A 161 -11.75 -2.57 3.06
CA TRP A 161 -11.86 -1.12 3.00
C TRP A 161 -13.30 -0.63 3.16
N VAL A 162 -14.26 -1.31 2.53
CA VAL A 162 -15.69 -0.97 2.64
C VAL A 162 -16.20 -1.16 4.08
N ILE A 163 -15.65 -2.12 4.83
CA ILE A 163 -16.07 -2.40 6.19
C ILE A 163 -15.33 -1.51 7.20
N THR A 164 -14.01 -1.35 7.04
CA THR A 164 -13.19 -0.65 8.03
C THR A 164 -13.49 0.84 8.12
N VAL A 165 -13.79 1.52 7.00
CA VAL A 165 -14.07 2.96 7.00
C VAL A 165 -15.34 3.30 7.79
N PRO A 166 -16.50 2.67 7.54
CA PRO A 166 -17.69 2.91 8.37
C PRO A 166 -17.50 2.50 9.83
N ALA A 167 -16.81 1.38 10.08
CA ALA A 167 -16.58 0.91 11.45
C ALA A 167 -15.74 1.91 12.25
N THR A 168 -14.66 2.42 11.69
CA THR A 168 -13.82 3.44 12.35
C THR A 168 -14.56 4.75 12.53
N ALA A 169 -15.41 5.17 11.59
CA ALA A 169 -16.24 6.36 11.73
C ALA A 169 -17.22 6.24 12.90
N VAL A 170 -17.90 5.09 13.05
CA VAL A 170 -18.78 4.81 14.17
C VAL A 170 -18.03 4.82 15.50
N ILE A 171 -16.88 4.16 15.58
CA ILE A 171 -16.04 4.15 16.78
C ILE A 171 -15.61 5.58 17.16
N ALA A 172 -15.16 6.37 16.20
CA ALA A 172 -14.76 7.75 16.45
C ALA A 172 -15.91 8.61 16.95
N ALA A 173 -17.10 8.46 16.36
CA ALA A 173 -18.31 9.14 16.81
C ALA A 173 -18.70 8.73 18.25
N CYS A 174 -18.67 7.44 18.57
CA CYS A 174 -18.96 6.95 19.93
C CYS A 174 -17.97 7.49 20.97
N VAL A 175 -16.68 7.52 20.63
CA VAL A 175 -15.64 8.09 21.51
C VAL A 175 -15.87 9.59 21.71
N PHE A 176 -16.15 10.33 20.66
CA PHE A 176 -16.43 11.78 20.74
C PHE A 176 -17.62 12.08 21.64
N TYR A 177 -18.77 11.44 21.39
CA TYR A 177 -19.97 11.60 22.23
C TYR A 177 -19.76 11.11 23.66
N GLY A 178 -18.96 10.06 23.86
CA GLY A 178 -18.60 9.58 25.19
C GLY A 178 -17.83 10.64 26.00
N PHE A 179 -16.89 11.33 25.37
CA PHE A 179 -16.18 12.45 26.02
C PHE A 179 -17.07 13.65 26.27
N GLU A 180 -18.00 13.96 25.38
CA GLU A 180 -18.92 15.07 25.54
C GLU A 180 -19.90 14.83 26.71
N LEU A 181 -20.31 13.56 26.95
CA LEU A 181 -21.21 13.19 28.03
C LEU A 181 -20.55 13.25 29.42
N VAL A 182 -19.23 13.09 29.49
CA VAL A 182 -18.44 13.10 30.75
C VAL A 182 -17.98 14.53 31.12
N ARG A 183 -18.04 15.47 30.18
CA ARG A 183 -17.67 16.87 30.40
C ARG A 183 -18.83 17.71 30.95
#